data_d5da622b99e85a154c28064c1558fd12
#
_entry.id   d5da622b99e85a154c28064c1558fd12
#
_cell.length_a   1.000
_cell.length_b   1.000
_cell.length_c   1.000
_cell.angle_alpha   90.00
_cell.angle_beta   90.00
_cell.angle_gamma   90.00
#
_symmetry.space_group_name_H-M   'P 1'
#
loop_
_entity.id
_entity.type
_entity.pdbx_description
1 polymer ?
#
loop_
_entity_poly.entity_id
_entity_poly.type
_entity_poly.pdbx_seq_one_letter_code
_entity_poly.pdbx_strand_id
1 'polypeptide(L)'
;EAERIINQIGGKTPQKGYVLFETGYGPSGLPHIGTFGEVTRTSMVRKAFEYMYGDIPTKLFCFSDDMDGLRKVPTNIPNQEMVKQHIGKPLTSIPDPFGEKESFGDYMNSRFKAFLDNFGFEYEFKSATEYYKSGKFDKMLIKVLENYDEISNVVLPTLGEERRSTYSPFMPICPKTGR
;
A
#
# COMPACT_ATOMS: atom_id res chain seq x y z
N GLU A 1 -3.28 4.73 21.92
CA GLU A 1 -3.40 3.70 20.88
C GLU A 1 -2.71 2.39 21.31
N ALA A 2 -1.51 2.40 21.91
CA ALA A 2 -0.85 1.18 22.38
C ALA A 2 -1.72 0.38 23.38
N GLU A 3 -2.33 1.05 24.35
CA GLU A 3 -3.29 0.43 25.29
C GLU A 3 -4.53 -0.14 24.58
N ARG A 4 -5.00 0.52 23.55
CA ARG A 4 -6.13 0.03 22.75
C ARG A 4 -5.78 -1.28 22.02
N ILE A 5 -4.57 -1.33 21.45
CA ILE A 5 -4.09 -2.52 20.76
C ILE A 5 -3.96 -3.71 21.72
N ILE A 6 -3.35 -3.51 22.90
CA ILE A 6 -3.18 -4.62 23.87
C ILE A 6 -4.52 -5.17 24.35
N ASN A 7 -5.50 -4.29 24.59
CA ASN A 7 -6.86 -4.68 24.96
C ASN A 7 -7.55 -5.47 23.83
N GLN A 8 -7.36 -5.05 22.57
CA GLN A 8 -7.95 -5.69 21.39
C GLN A 8 -7.41 -7.11 21.19
N ILE A 9 -6.13 -7.34 21.48
CA ILE A 9 -5.50 -8.71 21.38
C ILE A 9 -5.63 -9.53 22.67
N GLY A 10 -6.34 -9.02 23.69
CA GLY A 10 -6.57 -9.71 24.96
C GLY A 10 -5.30 -9.93 25.80
N GLY A 11 -4.32 -9.04 25.70
CA GLY A 11 -3.06 -9.09 26.45
C GLY A 11 -2.11 -10.24 26.06
N LYS A 12 -2.33 -10.90 24.92
CA LYS A 12 -1.55 -12.08 24.50
C LYS A 12 -0.97 -11.89 23.10
N THR A 13 0.15 -12.55 22.85
CA THR A 13 0.71 -12.62 21.49
C THR A 13 -0.31 -13.26 20.53
N PRO A 14 -0.66 -12.60 19.42
CA PRO A 14 -1.55 -13.17 18.40
C PRO A 14 -1.03 -14.49 17.83
N GLN A 15 -1.93 -15.34 17.29
CA GLN A 15 -1.57 -16.65 16.70
C GLN A 15 -0.47 -16.58 15.63
N LYS A 16 -0.38 -15.45 14.90
CA LYS A 16 0.69 -15.20 13.91
C LYS A 16 2.06 -14.91 14.51
N GLY A 17 2.19 -14.88 15.84
CA GLY A 17 3.44 -14.71 16.57
C GLY A 17 3.88 -13.25 16.79
N TYR A 18 3.14 -12.25 16.30
CA TYR A 18 3.49 -10.84 16.45
C TYR A 18 2.27 -9.92 16.28
N VAL A 19 2.40 -8.68 16.74
CA VAL A 19 1.47 -7.59 16.40
C VAL A 19 1.97 -6.91 15.13
N LEU A 20 1.12 -6.84 14.12
CA LEU A 20 1.41 -6.14 12.87
C LEU A 20 1.00 -4.68 12.99
N PHE A 21 1.96 -3.81 12.72
CA PHE A 21 1.76 -2.41 12.39
C PHE A 21 1.94 -2.25 10.88
N GLU A 22 1.08 -1.50 10.25
CA GLU A 22 1.10 -1.35 8.79
C GLU A 22 0.89 0.10 8.38
N THR A 23 1.64 0.54 7.39
CA THR A 23 1.49 1.84 6.74
C THR A 23 1.46 1.64 5.23
N GLY A 24 0.56 2.37 4.55
CA GLY A 24 0.42 2.33 3.09
C GLY A 24 1.27 3.39 2.40
N TYR A 25 1.73 3.09 1.20
CA TYR A 25 2.42 4.00 0.31
C TYR A 25 1.91 3.85 -1.11
N GLY A 26 1.32 4.91 -1.66
CA GLY A 26 0.95 4.97 -3.08
C GLY A 26 2.12 5.54 -3.90
N PRO A 27 2.86 4.73 -4.68
CA PRO A 27 4.07 5.16 -5.40
C PRO A 27 3.75 5.91 -6.71
N SER A 28 2.73 6.76 -6.68
CA SER A 28 2.34 7.61 -7.82
C SER A 28 3.14 8.90 -7.94
N GLY A 29 4.14 9.12 -7.09
CA GLY A 29 5.05 10.26 -7.06
C GLY A 29 6.19 10.06 -6.07
N LEU A 30 7.14 10.99 -6.06
CA LEU A 30 8.29 10.94 -5.15
C LEU A 30 7.85 11.00 -3.68
N PRO A 31 8.53 10.29 -2.77
CA PRO A 31 8.29 10.41 -1.33
C PRO A 31 8.41 11.85 -0.85
N HIS A 32 7.56 12.24 0.08
CA HIS A 32 7.50 13.60 0.61
C HIS A 32 7.13 13.61 2.10
N ILE A 33 6.97 14.79 2.70
CA ILE A 33 6.69 14.93 4.14
C ILE A 33 5.41 14.19 4.58
N GLY A 34 4.41 14.05 3.72
CA GLY A 34 3.22 13.25 4.00
C GLY A 34 3.56 11.76 4.16
N THR A 35 4.41 11.24 3.28
CA THR A 35 4.92 9.87 3.35
C THR A 35 5.69 9.63 4.66
N PHE A 36 6.55 10.58 5.04
CA PHE A 36 7.24 10.56 6.34
C PHE A 36 6.26 10.52 7.51
N GLY A 37 5.23 11.38 7.47
CA GLY A 37 4.20 11.47 8.52
C GLY A 37 3.44 10.17 8.72
N GLU A 38 3.13 9.44 7.65
CA GLU A 38 2.44 8.13 7.72
C GLU A 38 3.31 7.09 8.46
N VAL A 39 4.56 6.92 8.03
CA VAL A 39 5.46 5.94 8.63
C VAL A 39 5.82 6.34 10.07
N THR A 40 6.05 7.63 10.32
CA THR A 40 6.39 8.13 11.66
C THR A 40 5.27 7.88 12.66
N ARG A 41 4.01 8.22 12.32
CA ARG A 41 2.87 7.97 13.21
C ARG A 41 2.75 6.50 13.59
N THR A 42 2.83 5.62 12.62
CA THR A 42 2.77 4.17 12.84
C THR A 42 3.94 3.68 13.69
N SER A 43 5.16 4.17 13.40
CA SER A 43 6.36 3.84 14.18
C SER A 43 6.29 4.33 15.61
N MET A 44 5.74 5.52 15.85
CA MET A 44 5.55 6.05 17.22
C MET A 44 4.60 5.16 18.04
N VAL A 45 3.49 4.72 17.46
CA VAL A 45 2.56 3.81 18.14
C VAL A 45 3.21 2.46 18.40
N ARG A 46 3.96 1.92 17.42
CA ARG A 46 4.73 0.68 17.59
C ARG A 46 5.74 0.82 18.71
N LYS A 47 6.55 1.87 18.74
CA LYS A 47 7.55 2.11 19.80
C LYS A 47 6.91 2.28 21.18
N ALA A 48 5.78 2.97 21.29
CA ALA A 48 5.03 3.05 22.53
C ALA A 48 4.52 1.68 22.98
N PHE A 49 4.01 0.87 22.06
CA PHE A 49 3.59 -0.50 22.35
C PHE A 49 4.75 -1.37 22.81
N GLU A 50 5.89 -1.34 22.13
CA GLU A 50 7.10 -2.08 22.51
C GLU A 50 7.64 -1.66 23.89
N TYR A 51 7.58 -0.37 24.20
CA TYR A 51 7.97 0.15 25.52
C TYR A 51 7.08 -0.36 26.64
N MET A 52 5.78 -0.42 26.40
CA MET A 52 4.78 -0.82 27.42
C MET A 52 4.64 -2.35 27.52
N TYR A 53 4.85 -3.10 26.44
CA TYR A 53 4.52 -4.52 26.29
C TYR A 53 5.63 -5.28 25.55
N GLY A 54 6.90 -5.09 25.96
CA GLY A 54 8.10 -5.58 25.28
C GLY A 54 8.21 -7.07 25.07
N ASP A 55 7.42 -7.89 25.79
CA ASP A 55 7.38 -9.35 25.64
C ASP A 55 6.57 -9.80 24.40
N ILE A 56 5.85 -8.89 23.75
CA ILE A 56 5.04 -9.20 22.56
C ILE A 56 5.76 -8.72 21.29
N PRO A 57 6.22 -9.64 20.43
CA PRO A 57 6.90 -9.25 19.20
C PRO A 57 6.05 -8.36 18.29
N THR A 58 6.70 -7.44 17.60
CA THR A 58 6.05 -6.53 16.65
C THR A 58 6.71 -6.59 15.29
N LYS A 59 5.96 -6.23 14.23
CA LYS A 59 6.46 -5.98 12.89
C LYS A 59 5.84 -4.72 12.33
N LEU A 60 6.60 -3.95 11.55
CA LEU A 60 6.10 -2.85 10.75
C LEU A 60 6.17 -3.22 9.27
N PHE A 61 5.03 -3.28 8.60
CA PHE A 61 4.98 -3.38 7.15
C PHE A 61 4.81 -2.00 6.52
N CYS A 62 5.69 -1.68 5.58
CA CYS A 62 5.50 -0.58 4.64
C CYS A 62 4.98 -1.19 3.33
N PHE A 63 3.67 -1.13 3.14
CA PHE A 63 2.98 -1.73 2.01
C PHE A 63 2.87 -0.73 0.86
N SER A 64 3.41 -1.09 -0.29
CA SER A 64 3.33 -0.26 -1.49
C SER A 64 2.18 -0.71 -2.38
N ASP A 65 1.27 0.23 -2.68
CA ASP A 65 0.15 0.05 -3.62
C ASP A 65 0.64 0.20 -5.08
N ASP A 66 1.75 -0.43 -5.41
CA ASP A 66 2.46 -0.31 -6.69
C ASP A 66 1.73 -0.96 -7.88
N MET A 67 0.65 -1.67 -7.62
CA MET A 67 -0.26 -2.18 -8.65
C MET A 67 -1.42 -1.23 -8.96
N ASP A 68 -1.55 -0.13 -8.23
CA ASP A 68 -2.55 0.90 -8.52
C ASP A 68 -2.35 1.50 -9.91
N GLY A 69 -3.47 1.81 -10.57
CA GLY A 69 -3.47 2.51 -11.86
C GLY A 69 -3.05 3.98 -11.73
N LEU A 70 -2.13 4.42 -12.58
CA LEU A 70 -1.74 5.84 -12.63
C LEU A 70 -2.93 6.73 -13.00
N ARG A 71 -3.34 7.62 -12.10
CA ARG A 71 -4.50 8.52 -12.30
C ARG A 71 -4.13 9.82 -13.01
N LYS A 72 -2.95 10.34 -12.72
CA LYS A 72 -2.42 11.58 -13.32
C LYS A 72 -0.90 11.53 -13.37
N VAL A 73 -0.31 12.23 -14.33
CA VAL A 73 1.14 12.38 -14.43
C VAL A 73 1.64 13.36 -13.37
N PRO A 74 2.64 12.99 -12.53
CA PRO A 74 3.29 13.93 -11.62
C PRO A 74 3.99 15.05 -12.40
N THR A 75 3.98 16.26 -11.85
CA THR A 75 4.62 17.43 -12.50
C THR A 75 6.12 17.52 -12.28
N ASN A 76 6.65 16.75 -11.33
CA ASN A 76 8.05 16.78 -10.88
C ASN A 76 8.87 15.57 -11.34
N ILE A 77 8.51 14.97 -12.47
CA ILE A 77 9.24 13.86 -13.10
C ILE A 77 9.67 14.22 -14.53
N PRO A 78 10.74 13.62 -15.07
CA PRO A 78 11.07 13.74 -16.49
C PRO A 78 10.12 12.91 -17.38
N ASN A 79 10.23 13.07 -18.69
CA ASN A 79 9.53 12.27 -19.70
C ASN A 79 8.00 12.15 -19.50
N GLN A 80 7.37 13.25 -19.06
CA GLN A 80 5.93 13.29 -18.71
C GLN A 80 5.02 12.84 -19.86
N GLU A 81 5.36 13.18 -21.11
CA GLU A 81 4.56 12.78 -22.29
C GLU A 81 4.58 11.26 -22.51
N MET A 82 5.70 10.60 -22.23
CA MET A 82 5.77 9.13 -22.24
C MET A 82 4.88 8.55 -21.16
N VAL A 83 4.97 9.04 -19.93
CA VAL A 83 4.16 8.56 -18.79
C VAL A 83 2.65 8.80 -19.04
N LYS A 84 2.28 9.89 -19.66
CA LYS A 84 0.88 10.24 -20.01
C LYS A 84 0.20 9.19 -20.89
N GLN A 85 0.94 8.53 -21.76
CA GLN A 85 0.42 7.45 -22.62
C GLN A 85 0.02 6.19 -21.82
N HIS A 86 0.48 6.09 -20.58
CA HIS A 86 0.26 4.96 -19.70
C HIS A 86 -0.77 5.23 -18.57
N ILE A 87 -1.49 6.36 -18.60
CA ILE A 87 -2.55 6.62 -17.61
C ILE A 87 -3.53 5.45 -17.55
N GLY A 88 -3.87 5.04 -16.31
CA GLY A 88 -4.74 3.90 -16.02
C GLY A 88 -4.04 2.55 -15.96
N LYS A 89 -2.76 2.44 -16.32
CA LYS A 89 -1.98 1.21 -16.16
C LYS A 89 -1.41 1.11 -14.75
N PRO A 90 -1.18 -0.11 -14.23
CA PRO A 90 -0.45 -0.32 -12.99
C PRO A 90 0.91 0.37 -13.01
N LEU A 91 1.33 0.95 -11.89
CA LEU A 91 2.58 1.71 -11.80
C LEU A 91 3.81 0.84 -12.15
N THR A 92 3.78 -0.45 -11.84
CA THR A 92 4.81 -1.43 -12.23
C THR A 92 4.74 -1.89 -13.69
N SER A 93 3.75 -1.41 -14.45
CA SER A 93 3.63 -1.66 -15.90
C SER A 93 3.97 -0.42 -16.75
N ILE A 94 4.41 0.67 -16.13
CA ILE A 94 4.79 1.93 -16.78
C ILE A 94 6.31 1.98 -16.84
N PRO A 95 6.93 2.25 -18.00
CA PRO A 95 8.38 2.44 -18.09
C PRO A 95 8.87 3.52 -17.13
N ASP A 96 10.04 3.32 -16.56
CA ASP A 96 10.64 4.32 -15.66
C ASP A 96 11.01 5.61 -16.41
N PRO A 97 10.42 6.76 -16.05
CA PRO A 97 10.74 8.02 -16.71
C PRO A 97 12.17 8.52 -16.44
N PHE A 98 12.85 8.01 -15.41
CA PHE A 98 14.23 8.34 -15.07
C PHE A 98 15.25 7.42 -15.74
N GLY A 99 14.82 6.25 -16.23
CA GLY A 99 15.69 5.29 -16.91
C GLY A 99 16.66 4.51 -16.01
N GLU A 100 16.37 4.46 -14.71
CA GLU A 100 17.21 3.78 -13.70
C GLU A 100 16.69 2.40 -13.29
N LYS A 101 15.39 2.15 -13.49
CA LYS A 101 14.69 0.93 -13.08
C LYS A 101 13.85 0.36 -14.24
N GLU A 102 13.27 -0.82 -14.03
CA GLU A 102 12.42 -1.46 -15.04
C GLU A 102 11.09 -0.71 -15.20
N SER A 103 10.53 -0.22 -14.09
CA SER A 103 9.25 0.48 -14.10
C SER A 103 9.24 1.74 -13.23
N PHE A 104 8.22 2.58 -13.48
CA PHE A 104 7.89 3.73 -12.65
C PHE A 104 7.68 3.30 -11.18
N GLY A 105 6.89 2.23 -10.96
CA GLY A 105 6.65 1.69 -9.62
C GLY A 105 7.94 1.27 -8.93
N ASP A 106 8.83 0.56 -9.63
CA ASP A 106 10.12 0.12 -9.09
C ASP A 106 11.04 1.29 -8.73
N TYR A 107 11.06 2.33 -9.55
CA TYR A 107 11.81 3.55 -9.25
C TYR A 107 11.27 4.21 -7.98
N MET A 108 9.96 4.46 -7.90
CA MET A 108 9.35 5.11 -6.73
C MET A 108 9.51 4.27 -5.46
N ASN A 109 9.37 2.94 -5.56
CA ASN A 109 9.63 2.02 -4.45
C ASN A 109 11.09 2.08 -3.97
N SER A 110 12.04 2.20 -4.90
CA SER A 110 13.47 2.33 -4.55
C SER A 110 13.75 3.65 -3.82
N ARG A 111 13.12 4.75 -4.26
CA ARG A 111 13.23 6.06 -3.60
C ARG A 111 12.59 6.07 -2.22
N PHE A 112 11.44 5.38 -2.08
CA PHE A 112 10.77 5.22 -0.80
C PHE A 112 11.63 4.45 0.21
N LYS A 113 12.19 3.31 -0.20
CA LYS A 113 13.10 2.53 0.67
C LYS A 113 14.31 3.36 1.10
N ALA A 114 15.00 4.00 0.15
CA ALA A 114 16.15 4.86 0.47
C ALA A 114 15.77 6.02 1.42
N PHE A 115 14.58 6.58 1.25
CA PHE A 115 14.05 7.62 2.13
C PHE A 115 13.86 7.08 3.56
N LEU A 116 13.22 5.92 3.73
CA LEU A 116 13.01 5.31 5.05
C LEU A 116 14.33 4.91 5.72
N ASP A 117 15.26 4.35 4.97
CA ASP A 117 16.58 3.94 5.46
C ASP A 117 17.37 5.13 5.97
N ASN A 118 17.33 6.28 5.29
CA ASN A 118 17.98 7.53 5.72
C ASN A 118 17.47 8.06 7.08
N PHE A 119 16.21 7.75 7.41
CA PHE A 119 15.65 8.11 8.72
C PHE A 119 15.77 6.99 9.76
N GLY A 120 16.37 5.86 9.41
CA GLY A 120 16.61 4.74 10.31
C GLY A 120 15.33 4.01 10.76
N PHE A 121 14.29 3.97 9.93
CA PHE A 121 13.10 3.19 10.21
C PHE A 121 13.39 1.69 10.11
N GLU A 122 12.89 0.92 11.07
CA GLU A 122 12.90 -0.55 11.04
C GLU A 122 11.58 -1.05 10.47
N TYR A 123 11.59 -1.57 9.25
CA TYR A 123 10.39 -2.01 8.53
C TYR A 123 10.64 -3.22 7.63
N GLU A 124 9.57 -3.88 7.24
CA GLU A 124 9.56 -4.85 6.14
C GLU A 124 8.78 -4.23 4.97
N PHE A 125 9.46 -4.05 3.83
CA PHE A 125 8.80 -3.57 2.61
C PHE A 125 7.96 -4.70 1.99
N LYS A 126 6.75 -4.36 1.53
CA LYS A 126 5.83 -5.26 0.82
C LYS A 126 5.33 -4.57 -0.44
N SER A 127 5.27 -5.31 -1.56
CA SER A 127 4.75 -4.84 -2.83
C SER A 127 3.39 -5.48 -3.13
N ALA A 128 2.39 -4.69 -3.45
CA ALA A 128 1.09 -5.19 -3.89
C ALA A 128 1.24 -6.06 -5.15
N THR A 129 2.05 -5.61 -6.11
CA THR A 129 2.31 -6.38 -7.35
C THR A 129 2.87 -7.76 -7.06
N GLU A 130 3.83 -7.88 -6.11
CA GLU A 130 4.38 -9.18 -5.71
C GLU A 130 3.31 -10.05 -5.03
N TYR A 131 2.47 -9.48 -4.19
CA TYR A 131 1.41 -10.20 -3.49
C TYR A 131 0.34 -10.73 -4.45
N TYR A 132 -0.08 -9.93 -5.43
CA TYR A 132 -1.01 -10.37 -6.47
C TYR A 132 -0.40 -11.43 -7.37
N LYS A 133 0.81 -11.19 -7.91
CA LYS A 133 1.48 -12.12 -8.84
C LYS A 133 1.85 -13.46 -8.18
N SER A 134 2.13 -13.48 -6.88
CA SER A 134 2.46 -14.72 -6.15
C SER A 134 1.23 -15.47 -5.64
N GLY A 135 0.01 -14.98 -5.87
CA GLY A 135 -1.23 -15.61 -5.42
C GLY A 135 -1.49 -15.48 -3.92
N LYS A 136 -0.73 -14.66 -3.19
CA LYS A 136 -0.94 -14.46 -1.75
C LYS A 136 -2.32 -13.90 -1.41
N PHE A 137 -2.93 -13.17 -2.33
CA PHE A 137 -4.26 -12.61 -2.17
C PHE A 137 -5.40 -13.50 -2.71
N ASP A 138 -5.11 -14.58 -3.45
CA ASP A 138 -6.11 -15.37 -4.18
C ASP A 138 -7.27 -15.83 -3.30
N LYS A 139 -6.99 -16.40 -2.13
CA LYS A 139 -8.03 -16.84 -1.19
C LYS A 139 -8.92 -15.69 -0.73
N MET A 140 -8.36 -14.50 -0.54
CA MET A 140 -9.11 -13.32 -0.12
C MET A 140 -9.90 -12.74 -1.29
N LEU A 141 -9.32 -12.71 -2.48
CA LEU A 141 -10.00 -12.26 -3.70
C LEU A 141 -11.23 -13.10 -4.01
N ILE A 142 -11.14 -14.44 -3.85
CA ILE A 142 -12.28 -15.33 -3.98
C ILE A 142 -13.38 -14.95 -2.99
N LYS A 143 -13.04 -14.74 -1.71
CA LYS A 143 -14.02 -14.30 -0.69
C LYS A 143 -14.64 -12.95 -1.03
N VAL A 144 -13.86 -12.01 -1.58
CA VAL A 144 -14.39 -10.70 -2.02
C VAL A 144 -15.42 -10.89 -3.14
N LEU A 145 -15.14 -11.77 -4.09
CA LEU A 145 -16.09 -12.09 -5.18
C LEU A 145 -17.35 -12.79 -4.66
N GLU A 146 -17.21 -13.74 -3.73
CA GLU A 146 -18.35 -14.44 -3.11
C GLU A 146 -19.26 -13.50 -2.30
N ASN A 147 -18.73 -12.40 -1.75
CA ASN A 147 -19.45 -11.42 -0.93
C ASN A 147 -19.51 -10.04 -1.58
N TYR A 148 -19.47 -9.98 -2.91
CA TYR A 148 -19.37 -8.74 -3.67
C TYR A 148 -20.46 -7.73 -3.33
N ASP A 149 -21.72 -8.17 -3.32
CA ASP A 149 -22.86 -7.31 -3.07
C ASP A 149 -22.92 -6.84 -1.61
N GLU A 150 -22.59 -7.71 -0.67
CA GLU A 150 -22.56 -7.36 0.76
C GLU A 150 -21.48 -6.30 1.04
N ILE A 151 -20.27 -6.48 0.49
CA ILE A 151 -19.16 -5.50 0.61
C ILE A 151 -19.58 -4.18 -0.04
N SER A 152 -20.15 -4.23 -1.23
CA SER A 152 -20.61 -3.03 -1.95
C SER A 152 -21.67 -2.27 -1.15
N ASN A 153 -22.65 -2.96 -0.57
CA ASN A 153 -23.71 -2.36 0.25
C ASN A 153 -23.16 -1.66 1.51
N VAL A 154 -22.09 -2.19 2.09
CA VAL A 154 -21.44 -1.58 3.27
C VAL A 154 -20.56 -0.38 2.88
N VAL A 155 -19.84 -0.47 1.77
CA VAL A 155 -18.85 0.55 1.40
C VAL A 155 -19.48 1.73 0.64
N LEU A 156 -20.40 1.49 -0.30
CA LEU A 156 -21.00 2.54 -1.13
C LEU A 156 -21.60 3.70 -0.34
N PRO A 157 -22.31 3.51 0.79
CA PRO A 157 -22.84 4.62 1.56
C PRO A 157 -21.77 5.54 2.17
N THR A 158 -20.56 5.04 2.36
CA THR A 158 -19.42 5.80 2.95
C THR A 158 -18.68 6.65 1.92
N LEU A 159 -18.94 6.43 0.62
CA LEU A 159 -18.24 7.11 -0.47
C LEU A 159 -19.00 8.36 -0.94
N GLY A 160 -18.26 9.36 -1.39
CA GLY A 160 -18.83 10.50 -2.12
C GLY A 160 -19.45 10.07 -3.46
N GLU A 161 -20.40 10.87 -3.96
CA GLU A 161 -21.21 10.57 -5.14
C GLU A 161 -20.38 10.18 -6.39
N GLU A 162 -19.31 10.92 -6.66
CA GLU A 162 -18.39 10.65 -7.77
C GLU A 162 -17.75 9.26 -7.69
N ARG A 163 -17.35 8.82 -6.49
CA ARG A 163 -16.74 7.51 -6.29
C ARG A 163 -17.74 6.36 -6.30
N ARG A 164 -18.99 6.60 -5.93
CA ARG A 164 -20.04 5.55 -5.93
C ARG A 164 -20.28 4.96 -7.31
N SER A 165 -20.23 5.79 -8.35
CA SER A 165 -20.48 5.36 -9.73
C SER A 165 -19.38 4.47 -10.32
N THR A 166 -18.21 4.48 -9.76
CA THR A 166 -17.02 3.77 -10.27
C THR A 166 -16.43 2.77 -9.29
N TYR A 167 -17.00 2.67 -8.08
CA TYR A 167 -16.49 1.75 -7.07
C TYR A 167 -16.78 0.29 -7.41
N SER A 168 -15.76 -0.53 -7.26
CA SER A 168 -15.87 -1.99 -7.23
C SER A 168 -14.92 -2.54 -6.18
N PRO A 169 -15.31 -3.49 -5.34
CA PRO A 169 -14.40 -4.18 -4.42
C PRO A 169 -13.40 -5.09 -5.14
N PHE A 170 -13.61 -5.35 -6.44
CA PHE A 170 -12.73 -6.14 -7.27
C PHE A 170 -12.56 -5.46 -8.63
N MET A 171 -11.32 -5.12 -8.98
CA MET A 171 -10.96 -4.42 -10.22
C MET A 171 -9.89 -5.22 -10.99
N PRO A 172 -10.30 -6.15 -11.85
CA PRO A 172 -9.35 -6.92 -12.65
C PRO A 172 -8.69 -6.05 -13.72
N ILE A 173 -7.41 -6.31 -13.98
CA ILE A 173 -6.70 -5.68 -15.08
C ILE A 173 -7.10 -6.37 -16.39
N CYS A 174 -7.58 -5.60 -17.35
CA CYS A 174 -7.94 -6.11 -18.67
C CYS A 174 -6.69 -6.59 -19.41
N PRO A 175 -6.60 -7.86 -19.82
CA PRO A 175 -5.41 -8.39 -20.49
C PRO A 175 -5.15 -7.76 -21.88
N LYS A 176 -6.18 -7.16 -22.51
CA LYS A 176 -6.04 -6.51 -23.83
C LYS A 176 -5.48 -5.09 -23.72
N THR A 177 -5.86 -4.35 -22.69
CA THR A 177 -5.48 -2.93 -22.56
C THR A 177 -4.40 -2.71 -21.51
N GLY A 178 -4.21 -3.64 -20.58
CA GLY A 178 -3.33 -3.51 -19.43
C GLY A 178 -3.85 -2.52 -18.38
N ARG A 179 -5.15 -2.22 -18.41
CA ARG A 179 -5.81 -1.26 -17.51
C ARG A 179 -6.92 -1.93 -16.74
#